data_abaebe9dd3db3d9e78fa1b5f19a4c5ab
#
_entry.id   abaebe9dd3db3d9e78fa1b5f19a4c5ab
#
_cell.length_a   1.000
_cell.length_b   1.000
_cell.length_c   1.000
_cell.angle_alpha   90.00
_cell.angle_beta   90.00
_cell.angle_gamma   90.00
#
_symmetry.space_group_name_H-M   'P 1'
#
loop_
_entity.id
_entity.type
_entity.pdbx_description
1 polymer ?
#
loop_
_entity_poly.entity_id
_entity_poly.type
_entity_poly.pdbx_seq_one_letter_code
_entity_poly.pdbx_strand_id
1 'polypeptide(L)'
;TPCGTLFPYTTLFRSLGLFLSIIVHELSHSLVARNFGMPIKGITLFIFGGVAEMNDEPPSAKSEFFMAIAGPLASIIIGGIFFLVNVTGQAIMPEPAGAVIQYLALINFVLAGFNLLPAFPLDGGRVFRSILWAWKKNLKWATRISSRIGTGFGVLLIVLGGLSFFGGNIVGGIWWVLIGFFMLSASRMSYQQLLLRKALEGEQIGRAHV
;
A
#
# COMPACT_ATOMS: atom_id res chain seq x y z
N THR A 1 -19.96 -10.78 -36.62
CA THR A 1 -19.95 -10.94 -35.15
C THR A 1 -19.29 -9.72 -34.53
N PRO A 2 -19.95 -8.97 -33.62
CA PRO A 2 -19.42 -7.71 -33.07
C PRO A 2 -18.44 -7.97 -31.91
N CYS A 3 -17.42 -8.78 -32.13
CA CYS A 3 -16.40 -9.05 -31.08
C CYS A 3 -15.41 -7.89 -30.89
N GLY A 4 -15.26 -7.02 -31.90
CA GLY A 4 -14.28 -5.92 -31.85
C GLY A 4 -14.71 -4.70 -31.03
N THR A 5 -15.99 -4.48 -30.80
CA THR A 5 -16.51 -3.28 -30.10
C THR A 5 -16.62 -3.43 -28.59
N LEU A 6 -16.68 -4.66 -28.06
CA LEU A 6 -16.78 -4.92 -26.62
C LEU A 6 -15.43 -4.81 -25.89
N PHE A 7 -14.33 -5.05 -26.58
CA PHE A 7 -12.97 -5.04 -26.00
C PHE A 7 -12.57 -3.68 -25.36
N PRO A 8 -12.80 -2.53 -26.01
CA PRO A 8 -12.44 -1.24 -25.39
C PRO A 8 -13.29 -0.92 -24.17
N TYR A 9 -14.58 -1.29 -24.13
CA TYR A 9 -15.44 -1.03 -22.98
C TYR A 9 -15.05 -1.87 -21.75
N THR A 10 -14.75 -3.16 -21.92
CA THR A 10 -14.30 -4.00 -20.79
C THR A 10 -12.99 -3.51 -20.20
N THR A 11 -12.04 -3.07 -21.03
CA THR A 11 -10.76 -2.49 -20.59
C THR A 11 -10.99 -1.17 -19.83
N LEU A 12 -11.86 -0.29 -20.34
CA LEU A 12 -12.21 0.96 -19.69
C LEU A 12 -12.83 0.72 -18.30
N PHE A 13 -13.81 -0.19 -18.18
CA PHE A 13 -14.45 -0.50 -16.90
C PHE A 13 -13.50 -1.16 -15.92
N ARG A 14 -12.59 -2.03 -16.37
CA ARG A 14 -11.52 -2.59 -15.53
C ARG A 14 -10.58 -1.52 -14.98
N SER A 15 -10.14 -0.60 -15.84
CA SER A 15 -9.22 0.48 -15.44
C SER A 15 -9.91 1.47 -14.50
N LEU A 16 -11.14 1.87 -14.81
CA LEU A 16 -11.91 2.77 -13.97
C LEU A 16 -12.23 2.14 -12.59
N GLY A 17 -12.63 0.87 -12.59
CA GLY A 17 -12.90 0.12 -11.36
C GLY A 17 -11.65 -0.07 -10.50
N LEU A 18 -10.51 -0.35 -11.12
CA LEU A 18 -9.22 -0.42 -10.41
C LEU A 18 -8.87 0.94 -9.78
N PHE A 19 -9.00 2.03 -10.54
CA PHE A 19 -8.71 3.37 -10.03
C PHE A 19 -9.63 3.73 -8.86
N LEU A 20 -10.92 3.44 -8.97
CA LEU A 20 -11.88 3.65 -7.89
C LEU A 20 -11.55 2.79 -6.66
N SER A 21 -11.13 1.55 -6.84
CA SER A 21 -10.69 0.67 -5.75
C SER A 21 -9.49 1.26 -4.99
N ILE A 22 -8.50 1.80 -5.71
CA ILE A 22 -7.35 2.47 -5.10
C ILE A 22 -7.80 3.72 -4.33
N ILE A 23 -8.70 4.54 -4.89
CA ILE A 23 -9.22 5.72 -4.20
C ILE A 23 -9.93 5.32 -2.89
N VAL A 24 -10.78 4.30 -2.91
CA VAL A 24 -11.48 3.84 -1.70
C VAL A 24 -10.51 3.27 -0.67
N HIS A 25 -9.48 2.55 -1.10
CA HIS A 25 -8.41 2.07 -0.25
C HIS A 25 -7.72 3.24 0.50
N GLU A 26 -7.25 4.27 -0.21
CA GLU A 26 -6.58 5.44 0.35
C GLU A 26 -7.52 6.30 1.22
N LEU A 27 -8.77 6.45 0.78
CA LEU A 27 -9.78 7.17 1.54
C LEU A 27 -10.05 6.49 2.88
N SER A 28 -10.00 5.16 2.94
CA SER A 28 -10.18 4.40 4.17
C SER A 28 -9.09 4.69 5.20
N HIS A 29 -7.82 4.77 4.78
CA HIS A 29 -6.73 5.23 5.64
C HIS A 29 -6.99 6.63 6.18
N SER A 30 -7.38 7.54 5.29
CA SER A 30 -7.63 8.94 5.62
C SER A 30 -8.79 9.13 6.60
N LEU A 31 -9.89 8.41 6.43
CA LEU A 31 -11.04 8.46 7.31
C LEU A 31 -10.69 7.98 8.72
N VAL A 32 -9.95 6.88 8.83
CA VAL A 32 -9.49 6.38 10.13
C VAL A 32 -8.49 7.33 10.77
N ALA A 33 -7.55 7.89 10.01
CA ALA A 33 -6.60 8.89 10.52
C ALA A 33 -7.32 10.10 11.11
N ARG A 34 -8.36 10.61 10.43
CA ARG A 34 -9.20 11.72 10.94
C ARG A 34 -9.86 11.41 12.27
N ASN A 35 -10.35 10.19 12.46
CA ASN A 35 -10.99 9.77 13.72
C ASN A 35 -9.99 9.76 14.90
N PHE A 36 -8.70 9.64 14.63
CA PHE A 36 -7.63 9.76 15.63
C PHE A 36 -7.05 11.17 15.74
N GLY A 37 -7.71 12.19 15.15
CA GLY A 37 -7.29 13.59 15.24
C GLY A 37 -6.04 13.93 14.43
N MET A 38 -5.64 13.09 13.47
CA MET A 38 -4.50 13.36 12.61
C MET A 38 -4.92 14.33 11.47
N PRO A 39 -4.28 15.49 11.36
CA PRO A 39 -4.60 16.44 10.28
C PRO A 39 -4.09 15.89 8.95
N ILE A 40 -5.02 15.68 8.00
CA ILE A 40 -4.70 15.29 6.64
C ILE A 40 -4.77 16.55 5.78
N LYS A 41 -3.64 16.97 5.19
CA LYS A 41 -3.59 18.15 4.32
C LYS A 41 -4.01 17.85 2.88
N GLY A 42 -3.90 16.61 2.45
CA GLY A 42 -4.27 16.18 1.10
C GLY A 42 -4.03 14.69 0.88
N ILE A 43 -4.63 14.16 -0.17
CA ILE A 43 -4.35 12.82 -0.69
C ILE A 43 -3.71 13.03 -2.05
N THR A 44 -2.41 12.72 -2.17
CA THR A 44 -1.69 12.75 -3.44
C THR A 44 -1.61 11.34 -3.99
N LEU A 45 -2.27 11.10 -5.13
CA LEU A 45 -2.23 9.83 -5.83
C LEU A 45 -1.00 9.79 -6.74
N PHE A 46 -0.10 8.85 -6.51
CA PHE A 46 1.02 8.53 -7.39
C PHE A 46 0.74 7.24 -8.17
N ILE A 47 1.55 6.98 -9.21
CA ILE A 47 1.43 5.77 -10.04
C ILE A 47 1.54 4.46 -9.22
N PHE A 48 2.22 4.50 -8.08
CA PHE A 48 2.44 3.34 -7.19
C PHE A 48 1.54 3.31 -5.95
N GLY A 49 0.51 4.16 -5.87
CA GLY A 49 -0.41 4.27 -4.73
C GLY A 49 -0.64 5.71 -4.29
N GLY A 50 -1.52 5.92 -3.31
CA GLY A 50 -1.76 7.22 -2.72
C GLY A 50 -0.80 7.46 -1.55
N VAL A 51 -0.34 8.69 -1.41
CA VAL A 51 0.34 9.16 -0.21
C VAL A 51 -0.52 10.23 0.43
N ALA A 52 -1.14 9.89 1.56
CA ALA A 52 -1.71 10.92 2.42
C ALA A 52 -0.55 11.73 3.01
N GLU A 53 -0.47 13.01 2.66
CA GLU A 53 0.53 13.92 3.25
C GLU A 53 0.20 14.14 4.73
N MET A 54 0.70 13.24 5.56
CA MET A 54 0.66 13.36 7.01
C MET A 54 1.95 14.02 7.47
N ASN A 55 1.84 15.25 7.96
CA ASN A 55 3.00 15.98 8.47
C ASN A 55 3.47 15.47 9.84
N ASP A 56 2.66 14.70 10.54
CA ASP A 56 2.92 14.26 11.91
C ASP A 56 2.98 12.74 12.03
N GLU A 57 3.81 12.27 12.95
CA GLU A 57 3.80 10.85 13.34
C GLU A 57 2.46 10.49 13.99
N PRO A 58 2.00 9.25 13.82
CA PRO A 58 0.82 8.77 14.53
C PRO A 58 0.97 8.98 16.04
N PRO A 59 -0.06 9.49 16.75
CA PRO A 59 0.05 9.81 18.16
C PRO A 59 0.23 8.57 19.06
N SER A 60 -0.09 7.39 18.54
CA SER A 60 0.04 6.14 19.27
C SER A 60 0.21 4.94 18.32
N ALA A 61 0.74 3.84 18.85
CA ALA A 61 0.82 2.57 18.12
C ALA A 61 -0.58 2.08 17.71
N LYS A 62 -1.61 2.34 18.52
CA LYS A 62 -3.00 1.97 18.25
C LYS A 62 -3.55 2.74 17.06
N SER A 63 -3.34 4.04 16.99
CA SER A 63 -3.80 4.87 15.88
C SER A 63 -3.11 4.47 14.58
N GLU A 64 -1.81 4.19 14.63
CA GLU A 64 -1.07 3.71 13.47
C GLU A 64 -1.59 2.36 12.97
N PHE A 65 -1.85 1.41 13.88
CA PHE A 65 -2.38 0.09 13.53
C PHE A 65 -3.71 0.20 12.77
N PHE A 66 -4.70 0.88 13.37
CA PHE A 66 -6.03 0.99 12.76
C PHE A 66 -6.02 1.77 11.46
N MET A 67 -5.19 2.82 11.38
CA MET A 67 -5.03 3.56 10.15
C MET A 67 -4.43 2.67 9.06
N ALA A 68 -3.34 1.96 9.35
CA ALA A 68 -2.63 1.16 8.34
C ALA A 68 -3.44 -0.06 7.86
N ILE A 69 -4.24 -0.69 8.73
CA ILE A 69 -5.06 -1.85 8.34
C ILE A 69 -6.33 -1.45 7.58
N ALA A 70 -6.77 -0.18 7.65
CA ALA A 70 -8.04 0.27 7.09
C ALA A 70 -8.12 0.10 5.56
N GLY A 71 -7.06 0.44 4.83
CA GLY A 71 -7.00 0.28 3.37
C GLY A 71 -7.10 -1.17 2.93
N PRO A 72 -6.20 -2.06 3.40
CA PRO A 72 -6.29 -3.48 3.11
C PRO A 72 -7.65 -4.10 3.47
N LEU A 73 -8.21 -3.72 4.61
CA LEU A 73 -9.54 -4.20 5.02
C LEU A 73 -10.64 -3.73 4.05
N ALA A 74 -10.61 -2.47 3.64
CA ALA A 74 -11.54 -1.96 2.63
C ALA A 74 -11.43 -2.72 1.30
N SER A 75 -10.20 -2.99 0.85
CA SER A 75 -9.98 -3.78 -0.37
C SER A 75 -10.48 -5.22 -0.23
N ILE A 76 -10.31 -5.87 0.93
CA ILE A 76 -10.87 -7.21 1.18
C ILE A 76 -12.40 -7.18 1.12
N ILE A 77 -13.04 -6.18 1.72
CA ILE A 77 -14.50 -6.03 1.71
C ILE A 77 -14.99 -5.82 0.28
N ILE A 78 -14.38 -4.90 -0.47
CA ILE A 78 -14.76 -4.62 -1.87
C ILE A 78 -14.56 -5.88 -2.74
N GLY A 79 -13.40 -6.54 -2.61
CA GLY A 79 -13.12 -7.79 -3.31
C GLY A 79 -14.12 -8.88 -2.98
N GLY A 80 -14.50 -9.01 -1.70
CA GLY A 80 -15.54 -9.94 -1.24
C GLY A 80 -16.92 -9.65 -1.82
N ILE A 81 -17.31 -8.36 -1.88
CA ILE A 81 -18.57 -7.94 -2.50
C ILE A 81 -18.58 -8.32 -4.00
N PHE A 82 -17.53 -7.96 -4.75
CA PHE A 82 -17.45 -8.32 -6.16
C PHE A 82 -17.42 -9.83 -6.38
N PHE A 83 -16.72 -10.57 -5.51
CA PHE A 83 -16.69 -12.02 -5.56
C PHE A 83 -18.08 -12.63 -5.36
N LEU A 84 -18.83 -12.19 -4.35
CA LEU A 84 -20.20 -12.64 -4.09
C LEU A 84 -21.13 -12.30 -5.25
N VAL A 85 -21.05 -11.07 -5.78
CA VAL A 85 -21.84 -10.65 -6.95
C VAL A 85 -21.52 -11.52 -8.16
N ASN A 86 -20.24 -11.86 -8.38
CA ASN A 86 -19.85 -12.75 -9.47
C ASN A 86 -20.44 -14.15 -9.31
N VAL A 87 -20.33 -14.76 -8.11
CA VAL A 87 -20.80 -16.12 -7.86
C VAL A 87 -22.33 -16.22 -7.97
N THR A 88 -23.06 -15.27 -7.41
CA THR A 88 -24.53 -15.28 -7.42
C THR A 88 -25.14 -14.83 -8.74
N GLY A 89 -24.42 -14.00 -9.49
CA GLY A 89 -24.89 -13.40 -10.73
C GLY A 89 -24.52 -14.16 -12.01
N GLN A 90 -23.73 -15.23 -11.94
CA GLN A 90 -23.23 -15.96 -13.13
C GLN A 90 -24.32 -16.42 -14.11
N ALA A 91 -25.49 -16.75 -13.59
CA ALA A 91 -26.61 -17.23 -14.42
C ALA A 91 -27.35 -16.10 -15.17
N ILE A 92 -27.19 -14.84 -14.77
CA ILE A 92 -27.97 -13.71 -15.23
C ILE A 92 -27.12 -12.67 -15.96
N MET A 93 -25.82 -12.60 -15.62
CA MET A 93 -24.93 -11.58 -16.15
C MET A 93 -24.39 -11.94 -17.54
N PRO A 94 -24.31 -10.96 -18.45
CA PRO A 94 -23.57 -11.13 -19.71
C PRO A 94 -22.09 -11.43 -19.43
N GLU A 95 -21.47 -12.32 -20.23
CA GLU A 95 -20.05 -12.71 -20.08
C GLU A 95 -19.08 -11.52 -19.90
N PRO A 96 -19.18 -10.41 -20.65
CA PRO A 96 -18.28 -9.28 -20.48
C PRO A 96 -18.39 -8.62 -19.10
N ALA A 97 -19.61 -8.53 -18.56
CA ALA A 97 -19.84 -7.96 -17.22
C ALA A 97 -19.27 -8.86 -16.12
N GLY A 98 -19.50 -10.19 -16.22
CA GLY A 98 -18.93 -11.17 -15.30
C GLY A 98 -17.40 -11.12 -15.29
N ALA A 99 -16.77 -11.01 -16.46
CA ALA A 99 -15.31 -10.90 -16.58
C ALA A 99 -14.74 -9.61 -15.95
N VAL A 100 -15.47 -8.50 -15.99
CA VAL A 100 -15.06 -7.25 -15.32
C VAL A 100 -15.19 -7.41 -13.80
N ILE A 101 -16.30 -7.95 -13.30
CA ILE A 101 -16.55 -8.14 -11.87
C ILE A 101 -15.53 -9.12 -11.26
N GLN A 102 -15.26 -10.22 -11.95
CA GLN A 102 -14.25 -11.18 -11.53
C GLN A 102 -12.86 -10.55 -11.46
N TYR A 103 -12.48 -9.74 -12.45
CA TYR A 103 -11.24 -8.98 -12.43
C TYR A 103 -11.17 -8.03 -11.24
N LEU A 104 -12.25 -7.27 -10.96
CA LEU A 104 -12.29 -6.33 -9.85
C LEU A 104 -12.21 -7.05 -8.49
N ALA A 105 -12.83 -8.21 -8.35
CA ALA A 105 -12.67 -9.04 -7.16
C ALA A 105 -11.20 -9.45 -6.97
N LEU A 106 -10.60 -10.02 -8.00
CA LEU A 106 -9.21 -10.48 -7.96
C LEU A 106 -8.24 -9.35 -7.62
N ILE A 107 -8.35 -8.22 -8.33
CA ILE A 107 -7.40 -7.12 -8.16
C ILE A 107 -7.49 -6.48 -6.77
N ASN A 108 -8.68 -6.42 -6.15
CA ASN A 108 -8.84 -5.94 -4.79
C ASN A 108 -8.21 -6.89 -3.77
N PHE A 109 -8.32 -8.22 -3.95
CA PHE A 109 -7.60 -9.18 -3.10
C PHE A 109 -6.08 -9.11 -3.29
N VAL A 110 -5.61 -8.93 -4.53
CA VAL A 110 -4.18 -8.72 -4.81
C VAL A 110 -3.69 -7.43 -4.17
N LEU A 111 -4.44 -6.33 -4.29
CA LEU A 111 -4.12 -5.05 -3.67
C LEU A 111 -4.02 -5.17 -2.14
N ALA A 112 -4.98 -5.85 -1.51
CA ALA A 112 -4.95 -6.10 -0.08
C ALA A 112 -3.76 -6.98 0.34
N GLY A 113 -3.55 -8.10 -0.35
CA GLY A 113 -2.47 -9.05 -0.05
C GLY A 113 -1.10 -8.43 -0.21
N PHE A 114 -0.89 -7.67 -1.29
CA PHE A 114 0.37 -6.96 -1.52
C PHE A 114 0.62 -5.89 -0.45
N ASN A 115 -0.40 -5.08 -0.12
CA ASN A 115 -0.26 -4.06 0.91
C ASN A 115 -0.12 -4.64 2.33
N LEU A 116 -0.55 -5.87 2.59
CA LEU A 116 -0.35 -6.53 3.89
C LEU A 116 1.04 -7.15 4.09
N LEU A 117 1.90 -7.14 3.07
CA LEU A 117 3.29 -7.60 3.25
C LEU A 117 3.99 -6.77 4.34
N PRO A 118 4.67 -7.41 5.32
CA PRO A 118 5.28 -6.73 6.46
C PRO A 118 6.58 -5.99 6.09
N ALA A 119 6.54 -5.20 5.03
CA ALA A 119 7.68 -4.53 4.43
C ALA A 119 7.35 -3.06 4.12
N PHE A 120 8.15 -2.10 4.64
CA PHE A 120 8.05 -0.72 4.19
C PHE A 120 8.37 -0.61 2.67
N PRO A 121 7.65 0.25 1.93
CA PRO A 121 6.70 1.29 2.36
C PRO A 121 5.23 0.86 2.45
N LEU A 122 4.93 -0.44 2.34
CA LEU A 122 3.57 -0.97 2.31
C LEU A 122 2.86 -0.82 3.67
N ASP A 123 1.52 -0.89 3.66
CA ASP A 123 0.71 -0.76 4.88
C ASP A 123 1.01 -1.85 5.91
N GLY A 124 1.26 -3.08 5.45
CA GLY A 124 1.69 -4.19 6.31
C GLY A 124 3.00 -3.90 7.04
N GLY A 125 3.91 -3.11 6.46
CA GLY A 125 5.11 -2.61 7.13
C GLY A 125 4.76 -1.65 8.28
N ARG A 126 3.74 -0.80 8.11
CA ARG A 126 3.22 0.10 9.16
C ARG A 126 2.45 -0.67 10.22
N VAL A 127 1.62 -1.64 9.83
CA VAL A 127 0.95 -2.57 10.75
C VAL A 127 1.99 -3.29 11.60
N PHE A 128 3.02 -3.84 10.98
CA PHE A 128 4.10 -4.53 11.67
C PHE A 128 4.87 -3.59 12.62
N ARG A 129 5.20 -2.37 12.16
CA ARG A 129 5.82 -1.34 13.00
C ARG A 129 4.97 -1.02 14.22
N SER A 130 3.68 -0.84 14.04
CA SER A 130 2.76 -0.50 15.14
C SER A 130 2.70 -1.59 16.20
N ILE A 131 2.71 -2.87 15.80
CA ILE A 131 2.76 -4.02 16.72
C ILE A 131 4.07 -4.02 17.52
N LEU A 132 5.20 -3.85 16.83
CA LEU A 132 6.51 -3.76 17.49
C LEU A 132 6.60 -2.56 18.44
N TRP A 133 6.03 -1.42 18.03
CA TRP A 133 5.98 -0.23 18.85
C TRP A 133 5.11 -0.42 20.09
N ALA A 134 3.94 -1.03 19.97
CA ALA A 134 3.09 -1.38 21.10
C ALA A 134 3.82 -2.30 22.10
N TRP A 135 4.57 -3.28 21.59
CA TRP A 135 5.30 -4.26 22.40
C TRP A 135 6.48 -3.64 23.15
N LYS A 136 7.38 -2.94 22.45
CA LYS A 136 8.63 -2.39 23.03
C LYS A 136 8.51 -0.95 23.49
N LYS A 137 7.38 -0.27 23.23
CA LYS A 137 7.13 1.16 23.54
C LYS A 137 8.22 2.09 22.98
N ASN A 138 8.92 1.67 21.93
CA ASN A 138 10.02 2.39 21.32
C ASN A 138 9.82 2.46 19.80
N LEU A 139 9.30 3.61 19.33
CA LEU A 139 9.03 3.86 17.91
C LEU A 139 10.29 3.79 17.05
N LYS A 140 11.42 4.33 17.54
CA LYS A 140 12.70 4.32 16.80
C LYS A 140 13.17 2.90 16.53
N TRP A 141 13.09 2.03 17.53
CA TRP A 141 13.46 0.63 17.39
C TRP A 141 12.49 -0.10 16.44
N ALA A 142 11.18 0.10 16.59
CA ALA A 142 10.17 -0.51 15.73
C ALA A 142 10.35 -0.10 14.26
N THR A 143 10.54 1.20 14.00
CA THR A 143 10.79 1.71 12.64
C THR A 143 12.08 1.13 12.04
N ARG A 144 13.15 1.03 12.85
CA ARG A 144 14.42 0.43 12.40
C ARG A 144 14.25 -1.02 11.96
N ILE A 145 13.52 -1.83 12.71
CA ILE A 145 13.29 -3.24 12.38
C ILE A 145 12.42 -3.35 11.12
N SER A 146 11.30 -2.63 11.07
CA SER A 146 10.40 -2.67 9.90
C SER A 146 11.09 -2.18 8.61
N SER A 147 11.93 -1.14 8.72
CA SER A 147 12.72 -0.64 7.59
C SER A 147 13.79 -1.67 7.14
N ARG A 148 14.41 -2.41 8.06
CA ARG A 148 15.35 -3.47 7.70
C ARG A 148 14.67 -4.63 6.96
N ILE A 149 13.47 -5.01 7.39
CA ILE A 149 12.69 -6.05 6.69
C ILE A 149 12.32 -5.58 5.29
N GLY A 150 11.83 -4.33 5.14
CA GLY A 150 11.53 -3.76 3.83
C GLY A 150 12.78 -3.66 2.92
N THR A 151 13.93 -3.30 3.49
CA THR A 151 15.21 -3.32 2.77
C THR A 151 15.58 -4.73 2.31
N GLY A 152 15.45 -5.73 3.19
CA GLY A 152 15.71 -7.13 2.86
C GLY A 152 14.80 -7.64 1.76
N PHE A 153 13.51 -7.29 1.81
CA PHE A 153 12.55 -7.63 0.77
C PHE A 153 12.90 -6.96 -0.57
N GLY A 154 13.29 -5.68 -0.56
CA GLY A 154 13.76 -4.98 -1.75
C GLY A 154 15.00 -5.65 -2.38
N VAL A 155 15.98 -6.05 -1.57
CA VAL A 155 17.16 -6.81 -2.04
C VAL A 155 16.74 -8.16 -2.63
N LEU A 156 15.83 -8.88 -1.99
CA LEU A 156 15.30 -10.15 -2.50
C LEU A 156 14.69 -9.97 -3.90
N LEU A 157 13.86 -8.94 -4.09
CA LEU A 157 13.26 -8.64 -5.40
C LEU A 157 14.33 -8.32 -6.46
N ILE A 158 15.38 -7.58 -6.12
CA ILE A 158 16.49 -7.27 -7.03
C ILE A 158 17.20 -8.55 -7.45
N VAL A 159 17.48 -9.45 -6.51
CA VAL A 159 18.14 -10.73 -6.80
C VAL A 159 17.26 -11.61 -7.69
N LEU A 160 15.97 -11.77 -7.34
CA LEU A 160 15.02 -12.53 -8.16
C LEU A 160 14.84 -11.93 -9.55
N GLY A 161 14.82 -10.60 -9.64
CA GLY A 161 14.78 -9.88 -10.92
C GLY A 161 16.01 -10.14 -11.77
N GLY A 162 17.20 -10.11 -11.17
CA GLY A 162 18.45 -10.48 -11.84
C GLY A 162 18.43 -11.92 -12.35
N LEU A 163 18.02 -12.87 -11.54
CA LEU A 163 17.91 -14.27 -11.95
C LEU A 163 16.89 -14.45 -13.09
N SER A 164 15.76 -13.77 -13.02
CA SER A 164 14.73 -13.78 -14.07
C SER A 164 15.26 -13.20 -15.39
N PHE A 165 16.02 -12.11 -15.31
CA PHE A 165 16.66 -11.47 -16.45
C PHE A 165 17.63 -12.42 -17.18
N PHE A 166 18.53 -13.05 -16.45
CA PHE A 166 19.48 -14.03 -17.01
C PHE A 166 18.79 -15.34 -17.43
N GLY A 167 17.64 -15.67 -16.85
CA GLY A 167 16.80 -16.81 -17.24
C GLY A 167 15.98 -16.57 -18.53
N GLY A 168 16.17 -15.43 -19.24
CA GLY A 168 15.54 -15.12 -20.51
C GLY A 168 14.26 -14.28 -20.40
N ASN A 169 13.73 -14.04 -19.21
CA ASN A 169 12.58 -13.13 -18.99
C ASN A 169 13.08 -11.70 -18.72
N ILE A 170 13.56 -11.04 -19.75
CA ILE A 170 14.21 -9.72 -19.67
C ILE A 170 13.24 -8.67 -19.09
N VAL A 171 12.02 -8.58 -19.66
CA VAL A 171 11.03 -7.56 -19.24
C VAL A 171 10.59 -7.78 -17.78
N GLY A 172 10.26 -9.01 -17.42
CA GLY A 172 9.91 -9.35 -16.04
C GLY A 172 11.06 -9.08 -15.08
N GLY A 173 12.29 -9.47 -15.45
CA GLY A 173 13.48 -9.24 -14.64
C GLY A 173 13.74 -7.77 -14.34
N ILE A 174 13.69 -6.91 -15.37
CA ILE A 174 13.83 -5.45 -15.19
C ILE A 174 12.75 -4.90 -14.27
N TRP A 175 11.50 -5.35 -14.43
CA TRP A 175 10.38 -4.88 -13.60
C TRP A 175 10.56 -5.22 -12.12
N TRP A 176 10.98 -6.44 -11.81
CA TRP A 176 11.28 -6.87 -10.44
C TRP A 176 12.44 -6.07 -9.82
N VAL A 177 13.48 -5.80 -10.59
CA VAL A 177 14.62 -4.98 -10.16
C VAL A 177 14.16 -3.56 -9.83
N LEU A 178 13.36 -2.93 -10.68
CA LEU A 178 12.82 -1.58 -10.46
C LEU A 178 11.98 -1.50 -9.19
N ILE A 179 11.05 -2.45 -8.99
CA ILE A 179 10.24 -2.52 -7.77
C ILE A 179 11.14 -2.72 -6.53
N GLY A 180 12.14 -3.58 -6.63
CA GLY A 180 13.09 -3.83 -5.54
C GLY A 180 13.89 -2.58 -5.16
N PHE A 181 14.39 -1.81 -6.13
CA PHE A 181 15.04 -0.52 -5.89
C PHE A 181 14.12 0.50 -5.26
N PHE A 182 12.88 0.60 -5.74
CA PHE A 182 11.88 1.48 -5.14
C PHE A 182 11.64 1.13 -3.67
N MET A 183 11.40 -0.14 -3.36
CA MET A 183 11.17 -0.60 -1.99
C MET A 183 12.37 -0.36 -1.08
N LEU A 184 13.57 -0.62 -1.58
CA LEU A 184 14.82 -0.38 -0.84
C LEU A 184 15.00 1.10 -0.50
N SER A 185 14.77 1.98 -1.47
CA SER A 185 14.89 3.43 -1.30
C SER A 185 13.83 3.97 -0.33
N ALA A 186 12.56 3.60 -0.51
CA ALA A 186 11.47 4.03 0.34
C ALA A 186 11.60 3.53 1.79
N SER A 187 12.06 2.28 1.98
CA SER A 187 12.31 1.72 3.31
C SER A 187 13.42 2.48 4.05
N ARG A 188 14.50 2.84 3.37
CA ARG A 188 15.59 3.64 3.95
C ARG A 188 15.14 5.05 4.28
N MET A 189 14.40 5.68 3.37
CA MET A 189 13.90 7.04 3.55
C MET A 189 12.97 7.14 4.77
N SER A 190 12.10 6.18 5.02
CA SER A 190 11.21 6.15 6.19
C SER A 190 11.98 6.20 7.52
N TYR A 191 13.10 5.49 7.63
CA TYR A 191 13.93 5.52 8.83
C TYR A 191 14.72 6.83 8.97
N GLN A 192 15.23 7.36 7.86
CA GLN A 192 15.96 8.63 7.85
C GLN A 192 15.06 9.80 8.23
N GLN A 193 13.83 9.85 7.73
CA GLN A 193 12.84 10.89 8.09
C GLN A 193 12.56 10.89 9.59
N LEU A 194 12.40 9.72 10.22
CA LEU A 194 12.22 9.63 11.66
C LEU A 194 13.44 10.18 12.44
N LEU A 195 14.66 9.89 11.99
CA LEU A 195 15.86 10.39 12.63
C LEU A 195 16.01 11.91 12.50
N LEU A 196 15.74 12.46 11.32
CA LEU A 196 15.77 13.90 11.06
C LEU A 196 14.77 14.65 11.92
N ARG A 197 13.53 14.17 12.01
CA ARG A 197 12.50 14.79 12.87
C ARG A 197 12.95 14.84 14.32
N LYS A 198 13.43 13.73 14.88
CA LYS A 198 13.91 13.70 16.27
C LYS A 198 15.10 14.60 16.54
N ALA A 199 15.97 14.79 15.56
CA ALA A 199 17.07 15.72 15.67
C ALA A 199 16.57 17.18 15.72
N LEU A 200 15.62 17.54 14.85
CA LEU A 200 15.03 18.89 14.80
C LEU A 200 14.19 19.21 16.06
N GLU A 201 13.42 18.26 16.59
CA GLU A 201 12.68 18.42 17.85
C GLU A 201 13.63 18.69 19.02
N GLY A 202 14.77 18.03 19.08
CA GLY A 202 15.80 18.27 20.10
C GLY A 202 16.46 19.66 20.04
N GLU A 203 16.64 20.21 18.85
CA GLU A 203 17.21 21.57 18.67
C GLU A 203 16.23 22.69 19.02
N GLN A 204 14.93 22.49 18.75
CA GLN A 204 13.91 23.50 19.11
C GLN A 204 13.75 23.65 20.64
N ILE A 205 13.89 22.55 21.40
CA ILE A 205 13.85 22.60 22.88
C ILE A 205 15.09 23.29 23.43
N GLY A 206 16.26 23.14 22.82
CA GLY A 206 17.50 23.80 23.22
C GLY A 206 17.49 25.31 23.03
N ARG A 207 16.77 25.84 22.03
CA ARG A 207 16.67 27.29 21.75
C ARG A 207 15.61 28.01 22.59
N ALA A 208 14.67 27.29 23.19
CA ALA A 208 13.65 27.87 24.06
C ALA A 208 14.12 28.13 25.50
N HIS A 209 15.34 27.77 25.84
CA HIS A 209 15.94 27.92 27.17
C HIS A 209 17.16 28.88 27.22
N VAL A 210 17.35 29.73 26.21
CA VAL A 210 18.39 30.77 26.22
C VAL A 210 17.78 32.15 26.27
#